data_dcd515c31af3013cdf465afb3cdd5ab2
#
_entry.id   dcd515c31af3013cdf465afb3cdd5ab2
#
_cell.length_a   1.000
_cell.length_b   1.000
_cell.length_c   1.000
_cell.angle_alpha   90.00
_cell.angle_beta   90.00
_cell.angle_gamma   90.00
#
_symmetry.space_group_name_H-M   'P 1'
#
loop_
_entity.id
_entity.type
_entity.pdbx_description
1 polymer ?
#
loop_
_entity_poly.entity_id
_entity_poly.type
_entity_poly.pdbx_seq_one_letter_code
_entity_poly.pdbx_strand_id
1 'polypeptide(L)'
;MSKKHFIISIGIVVSYAVFIAATTETPTTEESETTRVARCFQFTWLGPRWNNDSIFLNATCQDATRLSTGVPCIEPLVVSYDGTWPDVDYIWRNHLGNASCILANNDVCAQYTYSFDGHVDNSTYMCTRAVDTNGDAITSGCYEQRNGSFVTRACFCRSVPGGVPCNNAVLSHINIIFVILVAIVVLFNSDFNKINF
;
A
#
# COMPACT_ATOMS: atom_id res chain seq x y z
N MET A 1 3.64 40.03 34.36
CA MET A 1 4.44 39.69 33.15
C MET A 1 3.71 38.61 32.36
N SER A 2 3.28 38.85 31.46
CA SER A 2 2.85 39.44 30.24
C SER A 2 2.39 38.34 29.28
N LYS A 3 1.07 38.06 29.23
CA LYS A 3 0.44 37.12 28.25
C LYS A 3 0.76 37.50 26.79
N LYS A 4 1.23 38.68 26.51
CA LYS A 4 1.58 39.17 25.16
C LYS A 4 2.86 38.55 24.59
N HIS A 5 3.85 38.17 25.43
CA HIS A 5 5.10 37.55 24.94
C HIS A 5 4.93 36.11 24.51
N PHE A 6 3.95 35.39 25.09
CA PHE A 6 3.70 34.00 24.75
C PHE A 6 3.03 33.84 23.37
N ILE A 7 2.11 34.74 23.04
CA ILE A 7 1.44 34.73 21.72
C ILE A 7 2.40 35.07 20.59
N ILE A 8 3.34 35.99 20.83
CA ILE A 8 4.36 36.37 19.85
C ILE A 8 5.32 35.21 19.58
N SER A 9 5.71 34.45 20.61
CA SER A 9 6.58 33.29 20.43
C SER A 9 5.93 32.20 19.61
N ILE A 10 4.63 31.90 19.80
CA ILE A 10 3.91 30.89 19.03
C ILE A 10 3.74 31.34 17.57
N GLY A 11 3.46 32.61 17.34
CA GLY A 11 3.35 33.17 16.00
C GLY A 11 4.66 33.08 15.19
N ILE A 12 5.80 33.28 15.84
CA ILE A 12 7.11 33.22 15.21
C ILE A 12 7.45 31.76 14.86
N VAL A 13 7.14 30.76 15.71
CA VAL A 13 7.40 29.36 15.45
C VAL A 13 6.55 28.85 14.29
N VAL A 14 5.28 29.25 14.20
CA VAL A 14 4.40 28.88 13.07
C VAL A 14 4.87 29.53 11.78
N SER A 15 5.34 30.77 11.80
CA SER A 15 5.90 31.45 10.62
C SER A 15 7.19 30.79 10.14
N TYR A 16 8.06 30.34 11.04
CA TYR A 16 9.28 29.61 10.66
C TYR A 16 8.98 28.25 10.03
N ALA A 17 7.99 27.52 10.54
CA ALA A 17 7.57 26.22 9.98
C ALA A 17 7.02 26.35 8.55
N VAL A 18 6.33 27.44 8.24
CA VAL A 18 5.79 27.73 6.89
C VAL A 18 6.91 28.13 5.91
N PHE A 19 7.95 28.84 6.41
CA PHE A 19 9.06 29.29 5.53
C PHE A 19 10.02 28.16 5.12
N ILE A 20 10.18 27.11 5.94
CA ILE A 20 11.04 25.96 5.62
C ILE A 20 10.41 25.06 4.54
N ALA A 21 9.08 25.11 4.38
CA ALA A 21 8.37 24.33 3.37
C ALA A 21 8.45 24.91 1.93
N ALA A 22 9.01 26.12 1.75
CA ALA A 22 8.95 26.87 0.48
C ALA A 22 10.25 26.86 -0.35
N THR A 23 11.31 26.16 0.09
CA THR A 23 12.51 25.96 -0.73
C THR A 23 12.54 24.56 -1.31
N THR A 24 11.63 24.29 -2.24
CA THR A 24 11.73 23.11 -3.11
C THR A 24 12.53 23.52 -4.34
N GLU A 25 13.81 23.19 -4.36
CA GLU A 25 14.60 23.22 -5.59
C GLU A 25 13.98 22.21 -6.57
N THR A 26 13.60 22.69 -7.73
CA THR A 26 13.08 21.87 -8.82
C THR A 26 14.28 21.08 -9.41
N PRO A 27 14.38 19.77 -9.24
CA PRO A 27 15.34 18.99 -10.00
C PRO A 27 14.84 18.92 -11.45
N THR A 28 15.56 19.57 -12.35
CA THR A 28 15.43 19.34 -13.79
C THR A 28 16.06 17.98 -14.08
N THR A 29 15.27 16.92 -13.94
CA THR A 29 15.66 15.58 -14.36
C THR A 29 14.80 15.24 -15.56
N GLU A 30 15.40 14.78 -16.64
CA GLU A 30 14.73 14.14 -17.77
C GLU A 30 13.91 12.96 -17.22
N GLU A 31 12.63 13.21 -16.96
CA GLU A 31 11.71 12.22 -16.48
C GLU A 31 11.42 11.28 -17.65
N SER A 32 12.02 10.09 -17.58
CA SER A 32 11.82 9.01 -18.55
C SER A 32 10.32 8.81 -18.82
N GLU A 33 9.95 8.64 -20.07
CA GLU A 33 8.59 8.43 -20.57
C GLU A 33 7.85 7.27 -19.85
N THR A 34 8.57 6.43 -19.13
CA THR A 34 8.10 5.32 -18.29
C THR A 34 7.24 5.78 -17.11
N THR A 35 7.32 7.04 -16.67
CA THR A 35 6.59 7.56 -15.50
C THR A 35 5.18 8.04 -15.82
N ARG A 36 4.78 8.09 -17.09
CA ARG A 36 3.48 8.63 -17.50
C ARG A 36 2.34 7.63 -17.55
N VAL A 37 2.61 6.34 -17.33
CA VAL A 37 1.59 5.28 -17.36
C VAL A 37 1.25 4.80 -15.96
N ALA A 38 -0.03 4.48 -15.74
CA ALA A 38 -0.46 3.82 -14.52
C ALA A 38 0.04 2.36 -14.52
N ARG A 39 0.54 1.90 -13.38
CA ARG A 39 1.05 0.54 -13.21
C ARG A 39 0.46 -0.11 -11.96
N CYS A 40 0.41 -1.43 -11.95
CA CYS A 40 0.15 -2.25 -10.77
C CYS A 40 1.39 -3.08 -10.45
N PHE A 41 1.56 -3.45 -9.19
CA PHE A 41 2.48 -4.55 -8.87
C PHE A 41 2.00 -5.84 -9.52
N GLN A 42 2.95 -6.64 -10.02
CA GLN A 42 2.70 -7.94 -10.61
C GLN A 42 3.78 -8.93 -10.15
N PHE A 43 3.44 -9.74 -9.18
CA PHE A 43 4.27 -10.82 -8.64
C PHE A 43 3.44 -11.67 -7.67
N THR A 44 3.96 -12.84 -7.30
CA THR A 44 3.40 -13.65 -6.21
C THR A 44 4.41 -13.75 -5.08
N TRP A 45 4.01 -13.29 -3.89
CA TRP A 45 4.73 -13.57 -2.65
C TRP A 45 4.32 -14.94 -2.12
N LEU A 46 5.31 -15.78 -1.86
CA LEU A 46 5.10 -17.17 -1.46
C LEU A 46 4.65 -17.34 0.01
N GLY A 47 4.57 -16.23 0.75
CA GLY A 47 4.13 -16.22 2.14
C GLY A 47 5.24 -16.42 3.17
N PRO A 48 4.92 -16.33 4.46
CA PRO A 48 5.91 -16.31 5.53
C PRO A 48 6.61 -17.64 5.77
N ARG A 49 6.11 -18.77 5.23
CA ARG A 49 6.76 -20.07 5.32
C ARG A 49 8.01 -20.19 4.44
N TRP A 50 8.13 -19.32 3.44
CA TRP A 50 9.25 -19.25 2.52
C TRP A 50 10.21 -18.16 2.98
N ASN A 51 11.02 -18.47 3.97
CA ASN A 51 11.99 -17.57 4.59
C ASN A 51 13.42 -18.08 4.40
N ASN A 52 14.38 -17.50 5.07
CA ASN A 52 15.80 -17.86 4.97
C ASN A 52 16.11 -19.33 5.35
N ASP A 53 15.23 -19.95 6.14
CA ASP A 53 15.35 -21.37 6.54
C ASP A 53 14.76 -22.33 5.49
N SER A 54 14.09 -21.80 4.48
CA SER A 54 13.45 -22.57 3.41
C SER A 54 14.47 -22.96 2.36
N ILE A 55 14.64 -24.28 2.13
CA ILE A 55 15.62 -24.86 1.19
C ILE A 55 15.09 -24.87 -0.25
N PHE A 56 14.24 -23.93 -0.65
CA PHE A 56 13.64 -23.94 -1.98
C PHE A 56 14.36 -22.98 -2.93
N LEU A 57 15.28 -23.55 -3.71
CA LEU A 57 16.00 -22.81 -4.74
C LEU A 57 15.19 -22.64 -6.04
N ASN A 58 14.12 -23.42 -6.24
CA ASN A 58 13.32 -23.46 -7.47
C ASN A 58 11.81 -23.51 -7.14
N ALA A 59 11.30 -22.54 -6.38
CA ALA A 59 9.86 -22.43 -6.12
C ALA A 59 9.09 -22.15 -7.43
N THR A 60 7.91 -22.74 -7.58
CA THR A 60 7.01 -22.56 -8.72
C THR A 60 5.64 -22.10 -8.26
N CYS A 61 4.81 -21.62 -9.20
CA CYS A 61 3.42 -21.30 -8.90
C CYS A 61 2.65 -22.53 -8.36
N GLN A 62 3.01 -23.75 -8.74
CA GLN A 62 2.42 -24.95 -8.18
C GLN A 62 2.71 -25.09 -6.69
N ASP A 63 3.90 -24.71 -6.24
CA ASP A 63 4.25 -24.72 -4.82
C ASP A 63 3.44 -23.69 -4.05
N ALA A 64 3.24 -22.50 -4.63
CA ALA A 64 2.45 -21.42 -4.02
C ALA A 64 0.95 -21.76 -3.90
N THR A 65 0.42 -22.58 -4.82
CA THR A 65 -1.02 -22.85 -4.92
C THR A 65 -1.42 -24.29 -4.59
N ARG A 66 -0.49 -25.10 -4.15
CA ARG A 66 -0.69 -26.55 -3.92
C ARG A 66 -1.86 -26.92 -2.97
N LEU A 67 -2.26 -26.00 -2.09
CA LEU A 67 -3.31 -26.23 -1.11
C LEU A 67 -4.71 -25.86 -1.61
N SER A 68 -4.81 -25.16 -2.74
CA SER A 68 -6.09 -24.77 -3.31
C SER A 68 -6.00 -24.61 -4.83
N THR A 69 -6.93 -25.23 -5.53
CA THR A 69 -7.12 -25.00 -6.97
C THR A 69 -7.81 -23.65 -7.18
N GLY A 70 -7.36 -22.89 -8.18
CA GLY A 70 -7.99 -21.61 -8.54
C GLY A 70 -7.43 -20.39 -7.82
N VAL A 71 -6.41 -20.56 -6.98
CA VAL A 71 -5.65 -19.42 -6.43
C VAL A 71 -4.76 -18.85 -7.54
N PRO A 72 -4.86 -17.55 -7.86
CA PRO A 72 -4.02 -16.95 -8.87
C PRO A 72 -2.56 -16.95 -8.44
N CYS A 73 -1.67 -17.22 -9.39
CA CYS A 73 -0.23 -17.11 -9.21
C CYS A 73 0.39 -16.52 -10.48
N ILE A 74 1.22 -15.53 -10.32
CA ILE A 74 1.90 -14.81 -11.40
C ILE A 74 3.36 -14.62 -11.04
N GLU A 75 4.23 -14.86 -12.00
CA GLU A 75 5.66 -14.57 -11.87
C GLU A 75 5.96 -13.07 -12.03
N PRO A 76 7.05 -12.57 -11.41
CA PRO A 76 8.05 -13.31 -10.65
C PRO A 76 7.54 -13.76 -9.26
N LEU A 77 8.16 -14.82 -8.74
CA LEU A 77 7.92 -15.25 -7.36
C LEU A 77 8.84 -14.48 -6.42
N VAL A 78 8.28 -14.01 -5.31
CA VAL A 78 8.97 -13.21 -4.29
C VAL A 78 8.99 -13.98 -2.97
N VAL A 79 10.14 -13.96 -2.32
CA VAL A 79 10.34 -14.54 -0.99
C VAL A 79 10.87 -13.44 -0.07
N SER A 80 10.33 -13.34 1.13
CA SER A 80 10.85 -12.48 2.19
C SER A 80 11.68 -13.34 3.14
N TYR A 81 12.97 -13.06 3.26
CA TYR A 81 13.89 -13.90 4.05
C TYR A 81 13.58 -13.95 5.54
N ASP A 82 12.88 -12.97 6.05
CA ASP A 82 12.43 -12.90 7.45
C ASP A 82 10.97 -13.36 7.65
N GLY A 83 10.30 -13.78 6.58
CA GLY A 83 8.90 -14.20 6.58
C GLY A 83 7.90 -13.05 6.69
N THR A 84 8.34 -11.80 6.67
CA THR A 84 7.45 -10.62 6.66
C THR A 84 6.85 -10.38 5.27
N TRP A 85 5.90 -9.46 5.16
CA TRP A 85 5.41 -8.98 3.88
C TRP A 85 6.55 -8.40 3.03
N PRO A 86 6.50 -8.55 1.69
CA PRO A 86 7.53 -8.01 0.82
C PRO A 86 7.65 -6.49 0.95
N ASP A 87 8.88 -5.99 0.90
CA ASP A 87 9.16 -4.56 0.80
C ASP A 87 8.78 -4.06 -0.60
N VAL A 88 7.53 -3.63 -0.74
CA VAL A 88 6.99 -3.16 -2.02
C VAL A 88 7.64 -1.85 -2.48
N ASP A 89 8.16 -1.03 -1.55
CA ASP A 89 8.88 0.19 -1.89
C ASP A 89 10.25 -0.13 -2.50
N TYR A 90 10.93 -1.15 -1.99
CA TYR A 90 12.16 -1.67 -2.59
C TYR A 90 11.89 -2.27 -3.96
N ILE A 91 10.84 -3.08 -4.11
CA ILE A 91 10.43 -3.68 -5.40
C ILE A 91 10.12 -2.58 -6.42
N TRP A 92 9.38 -1.55 -6.03
CA TRP A 92 9.03 -0.43 -6.90
C TRP A 92 10.28 0.30 -7.42
N ARG A 93 11.22 0.61 -6.53
CA ARG A 93 12.43 1.36 -6.90
C ARG A 93 13.44 0.57 -7.72
N ASN A 94 13.53 -0.74 -7.50
CA ASN A 94 14.62 -1.55 -8.05
C ASN A 94 14.18 -2.58 -9.09
N HIS A 95 12.89 -2.97 -9.11
CA HIS A 95 12.38 -4.08 -9.92
C HIS A 95 11.14 -3.72 -10.74
N LEU A 96 10.89 -2.43 -10.98
CA LEU A 96 9.71 -1.93 -11.68
C LEU A 96 9.43 -2.66 -13.01
N GLY A 97 10.46 -2.93 -13.81
CA GLY A 97 10.31 -3.57 -15.12
C GLY A 97 9.82 -5.02 -15.03
N ASN A 98 10.22 -5.74 -13.98
CA ASN A 98 9.96 -7.18 -13.84
C ASN A 98 8.77 -7.50 -12.93
N ALA A 99 8.49 -6.62 -11.96
CA ALA A 99 7.48 -6.85 -10.94
C ALA A 99 6.29 -5.88 -11.05
N SER A 100 6.02 -5.35 -12.24
CA SER A 100 4.85 -4.52 -12.50
C SER A 100 4.27 -4.75 -13.89
N CYS A 101 2.96 -4.50 -14.03
CA CYS A 101 2.24 -4.47 -15.29
C CYS A 101 1.70 -3.06 -15.58
N ILE A 102 1.55 -2.71 -16.86
CA ILE A 102 0.88 -1.49 -17.28
C ILE A 102 -0.63 -1.70 -17.12
N LEU A 103 -1.28 -0.75 -16.43
CA LEU A 103 -2.72 -0.78 -16.24
C LEU A 103 -3.43 -0.38 -17.53
N ALA A 104 -4.11 -1.33 -18.15
CA ALA A 104 -4.91 -1.08 -19.34
C ALA A 104 -6.24 -0.38 -19.00
N ASN A 105 -6.90 0.16 -20.03
CA ASN A 105 -8.24 0.71 -19.87
C ASN A 105 -9.19 -0.41 -19.39
N ASN A 106 -10.03 -0.10 -18.39
CA ASN A 106 -10.97 -1.02 -17.75
C ASN A 106 -10.33 -2.13 -16.90
N ASP A 107 -9.02 -2.14 -16.72
CA ASP A 107 -8.34 -3.02 -15.76
C ASP A 107 -8.19 -2.32 -14.40
N VAL A 108 -7.94 -3.11 -13.39
CA VAL A 108 -7.67 -2.71 -12.01
C VAL A 108 -6.41 -3.40 -11.50
N CYS A 109 -5.80 -2.80 -10.50
CA CYS A 109 -4.78 -3.46 -9.71
C CYS A 109 -5.48 -4.34 -8.68
N ALA A 110 -5.08 -5.60 -8.62
CA ALA A 110 -5.60 -6.55 -7.65
C ALA A 110 -4.49 -7.05 -6.73
N GLN A 111 -4.86 -7.32 -5.48
CA GLN A 111 -4.10 -8.11 -4.53
C GLN A 111 -4.98 -9.26 -4.06
N TYR A 112 -4.57 -10.47 -4.35
CA TYR A 112 -5.20 -11.70 -3.93
C TYR A 112 -4.42 -12.31 -2.78
N THR A 113 -4.99 -12.34 -1.58
CA THR A 113 -4.37 -12.95 -0.39
C THR A 113 -5.12 -14.23 -0.03
N TYR A 114 -4.38 -15.31 0.05
CA TYR A 114 -4.89 -16.60 0.46
C TYR A 114 -4.38 -16.95 1.85
N SER A 115 -5.30 -17.33 2.74
CA SER A 115 -5.00 -17.65 4.13
C SER A 115 -5.61 -18.98 4.51
N PHE A 116 -4.90 -19.72 5.37
CA PHE A 116 -5.36 -20.98 5.94
C PHE A 116 -5.24 -20.90 7.47
N ASP A 117 -6.31 -21.22 8.17
CA ASP A 117 -6.38 -21.23 9.64
C ASP A 117 -5.86 -19.93 10.29
N GLY A 118 -6.22 -18.78 9.70
CA GLY A 118 -5.83 -17.46 10.17
C GLY A 118 -4.41 -17.01 9.79
N HIS A 119 -3.64 -17.84 9.11
CA HIS A 119 -2.29 -17.51 8.65
C HIS A 119 -2.26 -17.27 7.14
N VAL A 120 -1.57 -16.24 6.70
CA VAL A 120 -1.37 -15.97 5.27
C VAL A 120 -0.50 -17.06 4.67
N ASP A 121 -0.95 -17.63 3.58
CA ASP A 121 -0.24 -18.68 2.85
C ASP A 121 0.53 -18.10 1.65
N ASN A 122 -0.12 -17.22 0.89
CA ASN A 122 0.51 -16.47 -0.19
C ASN A 122 -0.28 -15.20 -0.52
N SER A 123 0.31 -14.32 -1.34
CA SER A 123 -0.38 -13.16 -1.88
C SER A 123 0.09 -12.87 -3.31
N THR A 124 -0.85 -12.73 -4.24
CA THR A 124 -0.59 -12.44 -5.65
C THR A 124 -1.06 -11.04 -6.00
N TYR A 125 -0.18 -10.29 -6.62
CA TYR A 125 -0.39 -8.93 -7.11
C TYR A 125 -0.48 -8.96 -8.64
N MET A 126 -1.48 -8.29 -9.24
CA MET A 126 -1.67 -8.36 -10.68
C MET A 126 -2.47 -7.18 -11.25
N CYS A 127 -2.35 -6.98 -12.57
CA CYS A 127 -3.36 -6.28 -13.37
C CYS A 127 -4.44 -7.28 -13.77
N THR A 128 -5.70 -6.91 -13.62
CA THR A 128 -6.82 -7.78 -14.02
C THR A 128 -8.07 -6.97 -14.32
N ARG A 129 -9.03 -7.59 -14.98
CA ARG A 129 -10.39 -7.09 -15.06
C ARG A 129 -11.23 -7.80 -14.00
N ALA A 130 -11.91 -7.02 -13.16
CA ALA A 130 -12.82 -7.53 -12.16
C ALA A 130 -14.25 -7.09 -12.46
N VAL A 131 -15.20 -8.02 -12.37
CA VAL A 131 -16.63 -7.75 -12.52
C VAL A 131 -17.38 -8.41 -11.36
N ASP A 132 -18.50 -7.83 -10.98
CA ASP A 132 -19.41 -8.43 -10.02
C ASP A 132 -20.32 -9.50 -10.67
N THR A 133 -21.23 -10.07 -9.88
CA THR A 133 -22.19 -11.08 -10.36
C THR A 133 -23.19 -10.56 -11.39
N ASN A 134 -23.36 -9.24 -11.50
CA ASN A 134 -24.22 -8.59 -12.49
C ASN A 134 -23.45 -8.26 -13.78
N GLY A 135 -22.13 -8.42 -13.78
CA GLY A 135 -21.25 -8.04 -14.88
C GLY A 135 -20.75 -6.60 -14.81
N ASP A 136 -21.04 -5.88 -13.71
CA ASP A 136 -20.58 -4.51 -13.50
C ASP A 136 -19.10 -4.50 -13.09
N ALA A 137 -18.35 -3.50 -13.57
CA ALA A 137 -16.93 -3.40 -13.31
C ALA A 137 -16.66 -3.05 -11.84
N ILE A 138 -15.86 -3.89 -11.15
CA ILE A 138 -15.31 -3.60 -9.83
C ILE A 138 -14.06 -2.75 -10.04
N THR A 139 -14.06 -1.53 -9.52
CA THR A 139 -12.93 -0.60 -9.63
C THR A 139 -12.17 -0.39 -8.33
N SER A 140 -12.77 -0.75 -7.18
CA SER A 140 -12.18 -0.61 -5.86
C SER A 140 -12.90 -1.46 -4.83
N GLY A 141 -12.26 -1.65 -3.68
CA GLY A 141 -12.82 -2.37 -2.54
C GLY A 141 -12.12 -3.70 -2.28
N CYS A 142 -12.40 -4.28 -1.11
CA CYS A 142 -11.90 -5.60 -0.72
C CYS A 142 -13.08 -6.54 -0.50
N TYR A 143 -12.97 -7.72 -1.05
CA TYR A 143 -13.95 -8.80 -0.98
C TYR A 143 -13.32 -10.02 -0.33
N GLU A 144 -14.07 -10.71 0.49
CA GLU A 144 -13.59 -11.88 1.21
C GLU A 144 -14.54 -13.05 1.01
N GLN A 145 -13.98 -14.21 0.71
CA GLN A 145 -14.69 -15.47 0.61
C GLN A 145 -14.08 -16.46 1.60
N ARG A 146 -14.94 -17.12 2.38
CA ARG A 146 -14.54 -18.15 3.35
C ARG A 146 -15.06 -19.52 2.91
N ASN A 147 -14.20 -20.51 3.02
CA ASN A 147 -14.55 -21.91 2.79
C ASN A 147 -13.84 -22.76 3.86
N GLY A 148 -14.53 -23.03 4.96
CA GLY A 148 -13.96 -23.66 6.15
C GLY A 148 -12.84 -22.80 6.75
N SER A 149 -11.66 -23.38 6.93
CA SER A 149 -10.47 -22.70 7.42
C SER A 149 -9.77 -21.85 6.35
N PHE A 150 -10.17 -21.95 5.08
CA PHE A 150 -9.61 -21.18 3.99
C PHE A 150 -10.31 -19.83 3.85
N VAL A 151 -9.54 -18.78 3.70
CA VAL A 151 -10.01 -17.43 3.43
C VAL A 151 -9.27 -16.87 2.23
N THR A 152 -10.03 -16.44 1.23
CA THR A 152 -9.52 -15.68 0.08
C THR A 152 -9.98 -14.25 0.20
N ARG A 153 -9.05 -13.31 0.18
CA ARG A 153 -9.32 -11.88 0.17
C ARG A 153 -8.79 -11.28 -1.11
N ALA A 154 -9.65 -10.63 -1.88
CA ALA A 154 -9.30 -9.90 -3.10
C ALA A 154 -9.55 -8.42 -2.90
N CYS A 155 -8.52 -7.60 -3.00
CA CYS A 155 -8.59 -6.14 -2.94
C CYS A 155 -8.29 -5.55 -4.30
N PHE A 156 -9.10 -4.59 -4.72
CA PHE A 156 -9.01 -3.92 -6.02
C PHE A 156 -8.83 -2.42 -5.85
N CYS A 157 -8.06 -1.80 -6.74
CA CYS A 157 -7.87 -0.35 -6.79
C CYS A 157 -7.41 0.09 -8.18
N ARG A 158 -7.39 1.39 -8.44
CA ARG A 158 -6.84 1.97 -9.66
C ARG A 158 -5.67 2.88 -9.33
N SER A 159 -4.50 2.54 -9.87
CA SER A 159 -3.32 3.38 -9.78
C SER A 159 -3.44 4.63 -10.65
N VAL A 160 -2.76 5.69 -10.25
CA VAL A 160 -2.62 6.90 -11.04
C VAL A 160 -1.33 6.87 -11.86
N PRO A 161 -1.29 7.49 -13.04
CA PRO A 161 -0.08 7.59 -13.86
C PRO A 161 1.09 8.21 -13.06
N GLY A 162 2.25 7.57 -13.11
CA GLY A 162 3.46 8.02 -12.43
C GLY A 162 3.48 7.79 -10.90
N GLY A 163 2.40 7.35 -10.31
CA GLY A 163 2.31 7.04 -8.88
C GLY A 163 2.76 5.62 -8.55
N VAL A 164 3.05 5.39 -7.28
CA VAL A 164 3.28 4.03 -6.74
C VAL A 164 2.01 3.21 -6.94
N PRO A 165 2.11 1.93 -7.36
CA PRO A 165 0.96 1.07 -7.53
C PRO A 165 0.10 0.97 -6.27
N CYS A 166 -1.22 1.11 -6.45
CA CYS A 166 -2.17 1.13 -5.34
C CYS A 166 -2.43 -0.22 -4.68
N ASN A 167 -2.07 -1.33 -5.34
CA ASN A 167 -2.16 -2.68 -4.76
C ASN A 167 -0.95 -3.01 -3.86
N ASN A 168 -0.38 -1.98 -3.21
CA ASN A 168 0.56 -2.16 -2.12
C ASN A 168 -0.24 -2.47 -0.84
N ALA A 169 0.10 -3.54 -0.15
CA ALA A 169 -0.60 -3.97 1.08
C ALA A 169 -0.34 -3.08 2.30
N VAL A 170 0.38 -2.00 2.15
CA VAL A 170 0.62 -1.04 3.22
C VAL A 170 -0.61 -0.17 3.38
N LEU A 171 -1.61 -0.67 4.08
CA LEU A 171 -2.61 0.17 4.71
C LEU A 171 -1.87 1.20 5.59
N SER A 172 -1.88 2.44 5.14
CA SER A 172 -1.17 3.53 5.77
C SER A 172 -1.63 3.72 7.23
N HIS A 173 -0.91 3.13 8.16
CA HIS A 173 -1.02 3.48 9.59
C HIS A 173 -0.72 4.98 9.85
N ILE A 174 -0.10 5.65 8.89
CA ILE A 174 0.23 7.09 8.95
C ILE A 174 -1.02 7.95 9.09
N ASN A 175 -2.11 7.62 8.42
CA ASN A 175 -3.35 8.39 8.50
C ASN A 175 -4.03 8.32 9.88
N ILE A 176 -3.91 7.21 10.59
CA ILE A 176 -4.51 7.06 11.92
C ILE A 176 -3.77 7.93 12.95
N ILE A 177 -2.45 7.93 12.92
CA ILE A 177 -1.64 8.77 13.82
C ILE A 177 -1.89 10.25 13.53
N PHE A 178 -1.96 10.64 12.26
CA PHE A 178 -2.26 12.02 11.88
C PHE A 178 -3.66 12.45 12.32
N VAL A 179 -4.67 11.61 12.14
CA VAL A 179 -6.04 11.88 12.61
C VAL A 179 -6.10 12.01 14.14
N ILE A 180 -5.40 11.13 14.86
CA ILE A 180 -5.33 11.20 16.33
C ILE A 180 -4.64 12.49 16.77
N LEU A 181 -3.52 12.89 16.14
CA LEU A 181 -2.81 14.12 16.48
C LEU A 181 -3.67 15.36 16.21
N VAL A 182 -4.38 15.40 15.08
CA VAL A 182 -5.31 16.50 14.77
C VAL A 182 -6.44 16.54 15.78
N ALA A 183 -7.04 15.40 16.15
CA ALA A 183 -8.09 15.33 17.16
C ALA A 183 -7.60 15.83 18.54
N ILE A 184 -6.40 15.44 18.95
CA ILE A 184 -5.78 15.93 20.18
C ILE A 184 -5.62 17.45 20.16
N VAL A 185 -5.08 18.02 19.09
CA VAL A 185 -4.91 19.48 18.95
C VAL A 185 -6.24 20.23 19.02
N VAL A 186 -7.28 19.68 18.38
CA VAL A 186 -8.63 20.29 18.42
C VAL A 186 -9.21 20.23 19.85
N LEU A 187 -9.06 19.11 20.56
CA LEU A 187 -9.53 19.00 21.94
C LEU A 187 -8.81 19.97 22.88
N PHE A 188 -7.50 20.08 22.80
CA PHE A 188 -6.74 21.03 23.60
C PHE A 188 -7.12 22.47 23.33
N ASN A 189 -7.38 22.85 22.06
CA ASN A 189 -7.82 24.21 21.73
C ASN A 189 -9.26 24.49 22.21
N SER A 190 -10.14 23.51 22.25
CA SER A 190 -11.52 23.68 22.74
C SER A 190 -11.57 23.89 24.26
N ASP A 191 -10.71 23.25 25.03
CA ASP A 191 -10.63 23.44 26.48
C ASP A 191 -9.98 24.78 26.85
N PHE A 192 -9.02 25.27 26.07
CA PHE A 192 -8.43 26.58 26.28
C PHE A 192 -9.43 27.71 26.08
N ASN A 193 -10.39 27.60 25.18
CA ASN A 193 -11.43 28.62 24.97
C ASN A 193 -12.49 28.62 26.06
N LYS A 194 -12.68 27.56 26.85
CA LYS A 194 -13.62 27.51 27.97
C LYS A 194 -13.08 28.12 29.26
N ILE A 195 -11.77 28.32 29.37
CA ILE A 195 -11.13 28.89 30.58
C ILE A 195 -11.02 30.41 30.53
N ASN A 196 -11.37 31.07 29.43
CA ASN A 196 -11.23 32.49 29.22
C ASN A 196 -12.56 33.27 29.17
N PHE A 197 -13.63 32.78 29.82
CA PHE A 197 -14.87 33.52 30.14
C PHE A 197 -15.05 33.69 31.63
#